data_0fbb25c3fac08ce782f7a65e96e1b31f
#
_entry.id   0fbb25c3fac08ce782f7a65e96e1b31f
#
_cell.length_a   1.000
_cell.length_b   1.000
_cell.length_c   1.000
_cell.angle_alpha   90.00
_cell.angle_beta   90.00
_cell.angle_gamma   90.00
#
_symmetry.space_group_name_H-M   'P 1'
#
loop_
_entity.id
_entity.type
_entity.pdbx_description
1 polymer ?
#
loop_
_entity_poly.entity_id
_entity_poly.type
_entity_poly.pdbx_seq_one_letter_code
_entity_poly.pdbx_strand_id
1 'polypeptide(L)'
;MTDAKTSEHEKSMRRVRGFYQISAQREWERLEHPTQGALEFAINKAWIQKFLPESGARILDIGGGPGRYSIWLAAQGYRVTLADLSPDLLAIAREKASEGGVELEDVVEVNAVDLSQFAEDSFDAILCLGPMYHLLEESDREAVAGEVFRVLKPVGHAFVAFLNHLSALRAVVNQDIPFFTPYTFDIVKHWHHDHVMDFPVAGIFSPAWVVHPRDVPPLMERHGFRTVELVSSQSVAGDVQGHLALFAERQPELYRWVIDELVKLANDPTIIGSAWHLLYIGRKP
;
A
#
# COMPACT_ATOMS: atom_id res chain seq x y z
N MET A 1 -4.63 32.13 -6.78
CA MET A 1 -5.14 30.94 -6.08
C MET A 1 -4.31 29.67 -6.35
N THR A 2 -3.47 29.62 -7.38
CA THR A 2 -2.57 28.51 -7.74
C THR A 2 -1.37 28.35 -6.80
N ASP A 3 -0.75 29.47 -6.36
CA ASP A 3 0.49 29.39 -5.54
C ASP A 3 0.29 28.84 -4.12
N ALA A 4 -0.87 29.04 -3.49
CA ALA A 4 -1.14 28.53 -2.16
C ALA A 4 -1.38 27.00 -2.15
N LYS A 5 -2.05 26.46 -3.18
CA LYS A 5 -2.28 25.00 -3.32
C LYS A 5 -0.98 24.24 -3.59
N THR A 6 -0.13 24.76 -4.47
CA THR A 6 1.20 24.18 -4.76
C THR A 6 2.03 24.07 -3.48
N SER A 7 1.97 25.10 -2.60
CA SER A 7 2.68 25.11 -1.31
C SER A 7 2.21 24.03 -0.32
N GLU A 8 0.91 23.70 -0.23
CA GLU A 8 0.41 22.68 0.70
C GLU A 8 0.69 21.25 0.20
N HIS A 9 0.51 20.98 -1.08
CA HIS A 9 0.95 19.72 -1.71
C HIS A 9 2.43 19.46 -1.48
N GLU A 10 3.31 20.44 -1.78
CA GLU A 10 4.75 20.29 -1.57
C GLU A 10 5.11 20.06 -0.09
N LYS A 11 4.43 20.73 0.83
CA LYS A 11 4.64 20.52 2.28
C LYS A 11 4.24 19.11 2.70
N SER A 12 3.10 18.62 2.22
CA SER A 12 2.63 17.26 2.49
C SER A 12 3.63 16.23 1.96
N MET A 13 4.07 16.37 0.70
CA MET A 13 5.06 15.47 0.10
C MET A 13 6.41 15.47 0.82
N ARG A 14 6.89 16.64 1.27
CA ARG A 14 8.12 16.71 2.09
C ARG A 14 7.97 15.98 3.43
N ARG A 15 6.79 16.03 4.05
CA ARG A 15 6.52 15.31 5.30
C ARG A 15 6.49 13.80 5.09
N VAL A 16 5.83 13.34 4.02
CA VAL A 16 5.82 11.93 3.63
C VAL A 16 7.25 11.44 3.36
N ARG A 17 7.99 12.17 2.51
CA ARG A 17 9.40 11.83 2.22
C ARG A 17 10.27 11.81 3.48
N GLY A 18 10.14 12.82 4.34
CA GLY A 18 10.90 12.90 5.61
C GLY A 18 10.57 11.76 6.58
N PHE A 19 9.31 11.32 6.66
CA PHE A 19 8.92 10.17 7.46
C PHE A 19 9.63 8.90 6.97
N TYR A 20 9.58 8.63 5.67
CA TYR A 20 10.17 7.43 5.09
C TYR A 20 11.70 7.45 5.08
N GLN A 21 12.34 8.62 5.02
CA GLN A 21 13.79 8.73 5.22
C GLN A 21 14.21 8.23 6.61
N ILE A 22 13.48 8.62 7.66
CA ILE A 22 13.80 8.24 9.04
C ILE A 22 13.45 6.77 9.31
N SER A 23 12.42 6.23 8.63
CA SER A 23 11.88 4.88 8.87
C SER A 23 12.30 3.85 7.82
N ALA A 24 13.21 4.20 6.91
CA ALA A 24 13.52 3.40 5.73
C ALA A 24 13.89 1.94 6.04
N GLN A 25 14.78 1.71 7.00
CA GLN A 25 15.16 0.35 7.42
C GLN A 25 13.98 -0.38 8.07
N ARG A 26 13.17 0.31 8.87
CA ARG A 26 11.98 -0.25 9.51
C ARG A 26 10.92 -0.64 8.47
N GLU A 27 10.79 0.11 7.37
CA GLU A 27 9.86 -0.24 6.28
C GLU A 27 10.27 -1.53 5.56
N TRP A 28 11.58 -1.77 5.39
CA TRP A 28 12.03 -3.06 4.88
C TRP A 28 11.63 -4.22 5.79
N GLU A 29 11.79 -4.05 7.10
CA GLU A 29 11.52 -5.10 8.10
C GLU A 29 10.02 -5.28 8.36
N ARG A 30 9.20 -4.22 8.20
CA ARG A 30 7.78 -4.17 8.57
C ARG A 30 6.97 -5.32 7.97
N LEU A 31 7.12 -5.58 6.69
CA LEU A 31 6.33 -6.60 5.99
C LEU A 31 6.73 -8.05 6.31
N GLU A 32 7.86 -8.26 6.96
CA GLU A 32 8.25 -9.58 7.48
C GLU A 32 8.06 -9.69 8.99
N HIS A 33 7.80 -8.55 9.67
CA HIS A 33 7.63 -8.56 11.11
C HIS A 33 6.33 -9.30 11.49
N PRO A 34 6.40 -10.38 12.28
CA PRO A 34 5.27 -11.27 12.53
C PRO A 34 4.05 -10.57 13.17
N THR A 35 4.29 -9.46 13.89
CA THR A 35 3.25 -8.74 14.61
C THR A 35 2.82 -7.43 13.93
N GLN A 36 3.37 -7.10 12.75
CA GLN A 36 3.09 -5.81 12.10
C GLN A 36 2.59 -5.93 10.66
N GLY A 37 3.31 -6.62 9.79
CA GLY A 37 3.02 -6.60 8.36
C GLY A 37 3.08 -7.97 7.67
N ALA A 38 3.56 -9.02 8.33
CA ALA A 38 3.70 -10.34 7.70
C ALA A 38 2.37 -10.91 7.19
N LEU A 39 1.27 -10.68 7.91
CA LEU A 39 -0.07 -11.11 7.50
C LEU A 39 -0.53 -10.33 6.27
N GLU A 40 -0.36 -9.01 6.27
CA GLU A 40 -0.65 -8.13 5.11
C GLU A 40 0.12 -8.60 3.87
N PHE A 41 1.42 -8.83 4.04
CA PHE A 41 2.28 -9.29 2.96
C PHE A 41 1.84 -10.67 2.42
N ALA A 42 1.48 -11.60 3.30
CA ALA A 42 1.02 -12.93 2.91
C ALA A 42 -0.30 -12.88 2.12
N ILE A 43 -1.30 -12.15 2.64
CA ILE A 43 -2.61 -12.01 1.97
C ILE A 43 -2.47 -11.28 0.64
N ASN A 44 -1.78 -10.13 0.63
CA ASN A 44 -1.59 -9.37 -0.59
C ASN A 44 -0.87 -10.18 -1.66
N LYS A 45 0.23 -10.88 -1.32
CA LYS A 45 0.92 -11.75 -2.27
C LYS A 45 0.00 -12.82 -2.86
N ALA A 46 -0.79 -13.48 -2.02
CA ALA A 46 -1.70 -14.52 -2.47
C ALA A 46 -2.77 -13.99 -3.43
N TRP A 47 -3.32 -12.78 -3.16
CA TRP A 47 -4.31 -12.17 -4.03
C TRP A 47 -3.70 -11.56 -5.29
N ILE A 48 -2.55 -10.91 -5.21
CA ILE A 48 -1.81 -10.40 -6.37
C ILE A 48 -1.49 -11.56 -7.33
N GLN A 49 -0.96 -12.67 -6.80
CA GLN A 49 -0.57 -13.84 -7.61
C GLN A 49 -1.71 -14.42 -8.46
N LYS A 50 -2.97 -14.33 -8.01
CA LYS A 50 -4.13 -14.82 -8.76
C LYS A 50 -4.38 -14.09 -10.08
N PHE A 51 -3.94 -12.84 -10.18
CA PHE A 51 -4.24 -11.94 -11.30
C PHE A 51 -2.99 -11.44 -12.01
N LEU A 52 -1.80 -11.93 -11.62
CA LEU A 52 -0.57 -11.60 -12.34
C LEU A 52 -0.58 -12.22 -13.73
N PRO A 53 0.01 -11.55 -14.73
CA PRO A 53 0.28 -12.13 -16.03
C PRO A 53 1.32 -13.28 -15.95
N GLU A 54 1.62 -13.90 -17.07
CA GLU A 54 2.69 -14.91 -17.14
C GLU A 54 4.06 -14.31 -16.79
N SER A 55 4.97 -15.16 -16.29
CA SER A 55 6.36 -14.78 -16.00
C SER A 55 7.03 -14.16 -17.23
N GLY A 56 7.91 -13.19 -17.01
CA GLY A 56 8.53 -12.37 -18.05
C GLY A 56 7.76 -11.09 -18.40
N ALA A 57 6.53 -10.94 -17.90
CA ALA A 57 5.76 -9.70 -18.06
C ALA A 57 6.39 -8.53 -17.32
N ARG A 58 6.12 -7.31 -17.80
CA ARG A 58 6.61 -6.06 -17.20
C ARG A 58 5.64 -5.57 -16.12
N ILE A 59 6.17 -5.36 -14.92
CA ILE A 59 5.41 -4.88 -13.77
C ILE A 59 6.00 -3.56 -13.29
N LEU A 60 5.14 -2.58 -13.01
CA LEU A 60 5.51 -1.33 -12.35
C LEU A 60 5.05 -1.40 -10.89
N ASP A 61 5.97 -1.15 -9.96
CA ASP A 61 5.69 -1.02 -8.51
C ASP A 61 5.87 0.43 -8.09
N ILE A 62 4.74 1.17 -7.99
CA ILE A 62 4.71 2.60 -7.70
C ILE A 62 4.63 2.81 -6.19
N GLY A 63 5.56 3.59 -5.64
CA GLY A 63 5.72 3.77 -4.20
C GLY A 63 6.12 2.46 -3.53
N GLY A 64 6.92 1.64 -4.23
CA GLY A 64 7.35 0.32 -3.73
C GLY A 64 8.38 0.38 -2.61
N GLY A 65 8.81 1.59 -2.22
CA GLY A 65 9.68 1.82 -1.09
C GLY A 65 11.00 1.04 -1.18
N PRO A 66 11.35 0.26 -0.13
CA PRO A 66 12.57 -0.54 -0.12
C PRO A 66 12.47 -1.83 -0.96
N GLY A 67 11.41 -2.01 -1.78
CA GLY A 67 11.31 -2.99 -2.83
C GLY A 67 10.86 -4.39 -2.42
N ARG A 68 10.16 -4.58 -1.30
CA ARG A 68 9.71 -5.91 -0.85
C ARG A 68 8.88 -6.67 -1.88
N TYR A 69 7.88 -6.02 -2.47
CA TYR A 69 7.06 -6.62 -3.52
C TYR A 69 7.85 -6.73 -4.84
N SER A 70 8.62 -5.71 -5.19
CA SER A 70 9.45 -5.70 -6.39
C SER A 70 10.44 -6.88 -6.43
N ILE A 71 11.17 -7.11 -5.33
CA ILE A 71 12.14 -8.22 -5.22
C ILE A 71 11.42 -9.57 -5.24
N TRP A 72 10.27 -9.70 -4.55
CA TRP A 72 9.47 -10.90 -4.59
C TRP A 72 8.98 -11.24 -6.01
N LEU A 73 8.55 -10.24 -6.78
CA LEU A 73 8.10 -10.42 -8.16
C LEU A 73 9.27 -10.75 -9.10
N ALA A 74 10.37 -10.02 -8.99
CA ALA A 74 11.56 -10.26 -9.81
C ALA A 74 12.16 -11.66 -9.57
N ALA A 75 12.14 -12.16 -8.34
CA ALA A 75 12.55 -13.53 -8.02
C ALA A 75 11.65 -14.61 -8.66
N GLN A 76 10.44 -14.25 -9.13
CA GLN A 76 9.55 -15.12 -9.89
C GLN A 76 9.71 -14.96 -11.42
N GLY A 77 10.69 -14.17 -11.85
CA GLY A 77 11.01 -13.95 -13.26
C GLY A 77 10.22 -12.83 -13.93
N TYR A 78 9.53 -11.96 -13.18
CA TYR A 78 8.94 -10.74 -13.75
C TYR A 78 9.99 -9.66 -13.98
N ARG A 79 9.75 -8.84 -15.00
CA ARG A 79 10.56 -7.66 -15.30
C ARG A 79 9.99 -6.48 -14.53
N VAL A 80 10.58 -6.16 -13.38
CA VAL A 80 10.02 -5.20 -12.44
C VAL A 80 10.75 -3.86 -12.51
N THR A 81 10.01 -2.79 -12.79
CA THR A 81 10.44 -1.41 -12.57
C THR A 81 9.92 -0.96 -11.21
N LEU A 82 10.83 -0.66 -10.29
CA LEU A 82 10.53 -0.06 -8.99
C LEU A 82 10.58 1.47 -9.09
N ALA A 83 9.51 2.14 -8.71
CA ALA A 83 9.37 3.57 -8.73
C ALA A 83 8.99 4.09 -7.33
N ASP A 84 9.74 5.05 -6.79
CA ASP A 84 9.44 5.67 -5.48
C ASP A 84 9.89 7.13 -5.44
N LEU A 85 9.30 7.93 -4.57
CA LEU A 85 9.64 9.33 -4.37
C LEU A 85 10.93 9.51 -3.55
N SER A 86 11.35 8.50 -2.77
CA SER A 86 12.47 8.56 -1.84
C SER A 86 13.72 7.87 -2.40
N PRO A 87 14.79 8.62 -2.76
CA PRO A 87 16.02 8.01 -3.21
C PRO A 87 16.71 7.14 -2.14
N ASP A 88 16.46 7.40 -0.86
CA ASP A 88 17.00 6.59 0.24
C ASP A 88 16.36 5.20 0.27
N LEU A 89 15.04 5.12 0.06
CA LEU A 89 14.34 3.83 -0.06
C LEU A 89 14.80 3.06 -1.30
N LEU A 90 14.97 3.75 -2.42
CA LEU A 90 15.48 3.14 -3.66
C LEU A 90 16.92 2.64 -3.51
N ALA A 91 17.75 3.30 -2.70
CA ALA A 91 19.09 2.79 -2.39
C ALA A 91 19.04 1.48 -1.61
N ILE A 92 18.17 1.39 -0.59
CA ILE A 92 17.94 0.14 0.15
C ILE A 92 17.41 -0.96 -0.78
N ALA A 93 16.48 -0.64 -1.67
CA ALA A 93 15.94 -1.60 -2.62
C ALA A 93 17.03 -2.21 -3.52
N ARG A 94 17.97 -1.39 -4.03
CA ARG A 94 19.11 -1.87 -4.82
C ARG A 94 20.02 -2.79 -4.01
N GLU A 95 20.33 -2.40 -2.75
CA GLU A 95 21.13 -3.20 -1.83
C GLU A 95 20.46 -4.56 -1.58
N LYS A 96 19.17 -4.56 -1.21
CA LYS A 96 18.41 -5.77 -0.90
C LYS A 96 18.20 -6.68 -2.12
N ALA A 97 17.99 -6.13 -3.29
CA ALA A 97 17.95 -6.89 -4.53
C ALA A 97 19.30 -7.59 -4.80
N SER A 98 20.41 -6.84 -4.65
CA SER A 98 21.76 -7.40 -4.78
C SER A 98 22.07 -8.49 -3.76
N GLU A 99 21.72 -8.29 -2.48
CA GLU A 99 21.88 -9.31 -1.42
C GLU A 99 21.08 -10.59 -1.72
N GLY A 100 19.87 -10.43 -2.30
CA GLY A 100 19.01 -11.54 -2.70
C GLY A 100 19.39 -12.18 -4.03
N GLY A 101 20.40 -11.67 -4.74
CA GLY A 101 20.77 -12.15 -6.08
C GLY A 101 19.66 -11.93 -7.12
N VAL A 102 18.84 -10.88 -6.95
CA VAL A 102 17.70 -10.54 -7.80
C VAL A 102 18.01 -9.28 -8.59
N GLU A 103 17.67 -9.25 -9.87
CA GLU A 103 17.79 -8.09 -10.74
C GLU A 103 16.43 -7.44 -10.97
N LEU A 104 16.34 -6.13 -10.73
CA LEU A 104 15.20 -5.30 -11.11
C LEU A 104 15.45 -4.71 -12.50
N GLU A 105 14.42 -4.63 -13.35
CA GLU A 105 14.56 -4.05 -14.69
C GLU A 105 14.99 -2.58 -14.63
N ASP A 106 14.39 -1.82 -13.69
CA ASP A 106 14.79 -0.44 -13.41
C ASP A 106 14.42 -0.05 -11.98
N VAL A 107 15.10 0.98 -11.44
CA VAL A 107 14.83 1.57 -10.12
C VAL A 107 14.90 3.09 -10.25
N VAL A 108 13.74 3.76 -10.25
CA VAL A 108 13.61 5.16 -10.64
C VAL A 108 12.98 6.03 -9.57
N GLU A 109 13.50 7.26 -9.41
CA GLU A 109 12.85 8.28 -8.57
C GLU A 109 11.71 8.92 -9.37
N VAL A 110 10.47 8.83 -8.84
CA VAL A 110 9.28 9.41 -9.49
C VAL A 110 8.21 9.75 -8.47
N ASN A 111 7.46 10.81 -8.74
CA ASN A 111 6.22 11.13 -8.02
C ASN A 111 5.05 10.38 -8.68
N ALA A 112 4.27 9.64 -7.91
CA ALA A 112 3.14 8.86 -8.40
C ALA A 112 2.06 9.69 -9.13
N VAL A 113 1.98 11.00 -8.88
CA VAL A 113 1.04 11.91 -9.56
C VAL A 113 1.46 12.27 -10.98
N ASP A 114 2.70 11.97 -11.37
CA ASP A 114 3.25 12.24 -12.69
C ASP A 114 4.15 11.08 -13.15
N LEU A 115 3.58 10.18 -13.94
CA LEU A 115 4.27 9.06 -14.55
C LEU A 115 4.60 9.31 -16.03
N SER A 116 4.70 10.57 -16.47
CA SER A 116 4.93 10.97 -17.86
C SER A 116 6.19 10.39 -18.50
N GLN A 117 7.19 9.98 -17.69
CA GLN A 117 8.37 9.26 -18.17
C GLN A 117 8.06 7.85 -18.71
N PHE A 118 6.91 7.28 -18.36
CA PHE A 118 6.46 5.99 -18.86
C PHE A 118 5.42 6.19 -19.96
N ALA A 119 5.57 5.46 -21.05
CA ALA A 119 4.62 5.50 -22.16
C ALA A 119 3.26 4.92 -21.73
N GLU A 120 2.21 5.32 -22.43
CA GLU A 120 0.90 4.66 -22.34
C GLU A 120 1.01 3.18 -22.67
N ASP A 121 0.21 2.33 -22.02
CA ASP A 121 0.12 0.89 -22.28
C ASP A 121 1.49 0.15 -22.22
N SER A 122 2.35 0.52 -21.26
CA SER A 122 3.71 0.00 -21.19
C SER A 122 3.92 -1.14 -20.18
N PHE A 123 3.00 -1.33 -19.21
CA PHE A 123 3.12 -2.36 -18.19
C PHE A 123 1.95 -3.36 -18.21
N ASP A 124 2.25 -4.63 -17.99
CA ASP A 124 1.27 -5.72 -18.00
C ASP A 124 0.50 -5.80 -16.67
N ALA A 125 1.13 -5.36 -15.57
CA ALA A 125 0.49 -5.19 -14.27
C ALA A 125 1.12 -4.03 -13.50
N ILE A 126 0.37 -3.43 -12.55
CA ILE A 126 0.83 -2.31 -11.73
C ILE A 126 0.49 -2.57 -10.27
N LEU A 127 1.46 -2.36 -9.39
CA LEU A 127 1.28 -2.23 -7.95
C LEU A 127 1.36 -0.75 -7.56
N CYS A 128 0.42 -0.29 -6.74
CA CYS A 128 0.41 1.04 -6.12
C CYS A 128 -0.04 0.86 -4.66
N LEU A 129 0.87 0.31 -3.83
CA LEU A 129 0.52 -0.19 -2.49
C LEU A 129 0.83 0.81 -1.35
N GLY A 130 1.26 2.03 -1.69
CA GLY A 130 1.59 3.09 -0.74
C GLY A 130 1.00 4.46 -1.10
N PRO A 131 1.19 4.96 -2.30
CA PRO A 131 0.95 6.36 -2.63
C PRO A 131 -0.47 6.86 -2.35
N MET A 132 -1.51 6.08 -2.71
CA MET A 132 -2.90 6.53 -2.73
C MET A 132 -3.37 7.10 -1.37
N TYR A 133 -2.99 6.48 -0.27
CA TYR A 133 -3.41 6.95 1.05
C TYR A 133 -2.48 8.01 1.66
N HIS A 134 -1.34 8.32 1.05
CA HIS A 134 -0.49 9.43 1.46
C HIS A 134 -0.81 10.76 0.75
N LEU A 135 -1.75 10.75 -0.18
CA LEU A 135 -2.19 11.92 -0.92
C LEU A 135 -3.45 12.51 -0.26
N LEU A 136 -3.30 13.65 0.42
CA LEU A 136 -4.39 14.30 1.14
C LEU A 136 -5.36 15.02 0.20
N GLU A 137 -4.87 15.55 -0.92
CA GLU A 137 -5.68 16.24 -1.91
C GLU A 137 -6.38 15.26 -2.85
N GLU A 138 -7.67 15.46 -3.11
CA GLU A 138 -8.44 14.62 -4.02
C GLU A 138 -7.86 14.67 -5.44
N SER A 139 -7.45 15.86 -5.89
CA SER A 139 -6.85 16.05 -7.22
C SER A 139 -5.61 15.17 -7.46
N ASP A 140 -4.81 14.93 -6.40
CA ASP A 140 -3.62 14.10 -6.50
C ASP A 140 -3.99 12.62 -6.58
N ARG A 141 -5.00 12.19 -5.82
CA ARG A 141 -5.51 10.81 -5.90
C ARG A 141 -6.11 10.51 -7.27
N GLU A 142 -6.88 11.47 -7.83
CA GLU A 142 -7.41 11.36 -9.19
C GLU A 142 -6.27 11.32 -10.23
N ALA A 143 -5.21 12.12 -10.06
CA ALA A 143 -4.05 12.09 -10.94
C ALA A 143 -3.36 10.71 -10.90
N VAL A 144 -3.11 10.14 -9.71
CA VAL A 144 -2.51 8.80 -9.58
C VAL A 144 -3.38 7.74 -10.22
N ALA A 145 -4.70 7.75 -9.98
CA ALA A 145 -5.60 6.77 -10.57
C ALA A 145 -5.60 6.85 -12.11
N GLY A 146 -5.58 8.09 -12.67
CA GLY A 146 -5.46 8.32 -14.10
C GLY A 146 -4.14 7.85 -14.70
N GLU A 147 -3.01 8.15 -14.03
CA GLU A 147 -1.69 7.72 -14.48
C GLU A 147 -1.52 6.18 -14.41
N VAL A 148 -1.98 5.55 -13.32
CA VAL A 148 -2.01 4.07 -13.21
C VAL A 148 -2.82 3.47 -14.36
N PHE A 149 -3.99 4.04 -14.69
CA PHE A 149 -4.79 3.57 -15.83
C PHE A 149 -4.06 3.78 -17.16
N ARG A 150 -3.45 4.95 -17.36
CA ARG A 150 -2.76 5.30 -18.61
C ARG A 150 -1.62 4.34 -18.94
N VAL A 151 -0.72 4.09 -17.97
CA VAL A 151 0.48 3.28 -18.21
C VAL A 151 0.22 1.77 -18.18
N LEU A 152 -0.93 1.33 -17.65
CA LEU A 152 -1.37 -0.06 -17.68
C LEU A 152 -1.84 -0.45 -19.08
N LYS A 153 -1.41 -1.59 -19.60
CA LYS A 153 -1.89 -2.14 -20.87
C LYS A 153 -3.36 -2.57 -20.79
N PRO A 154 -4.10 -2.59 -21.93
CA PRO A 154 -5.41 -3.24 -22.00
C PRO A 154 -5.32 -4.68 -21.46
N VAL A 155 -6.38 -5.10 -20.80
CA VAL A 155 -6.55 -6.37 -20.07
C VAL A 155 -5.61 -6.59 -18.88
N GLY A 156 -4.70 -5.66 -18.60
CA GLY A 156 -3.82 -5.67 -17.42
C GLY A 156 -4.55 -5.43 -16.11
N HIS A 157 -3.89 -5.75 -14.99
CA HIS A 157 -4.44 -5.57 -13.64
C HIS A 157 -3.63 -4.54 -12.84
N ALA A 158 -4.35 -3.69 -12.11
CA ALA A 158 -3.79 -2.79 -11.11
C ALA A 158 -4.18 -3.25 -9.70
N PHE A 159 -3.21 -3.22 -8.81
CA PHE A 159 -3.32 -3.55 -7.39
C PHE A 159 -3.07 -2.27 -6.60
N VAL A 160 -4.10 -1.72 -5.98
CA VAL A 160 -4.02 -0.41 -5.32
C VAL A 160 -4.42 -0.53 -3.86
N ALA A 161 -3.56 -0.08 -2.95
CA ALA A 161 -3.86 -0.13 -1.52
C ALA A 161 -4.52 1.16 -1.03
N PHE A 162 -5.45 0.99 -0.07
CA PHE A 162 -6.15 2.06 0.63
C PHE A 162 -6.18 1.81 2.12
N LEU A 163 -6.33 2.88 2.92
CA LEU A 163 -6.58 2.79 4.35
C LEU A 163 -8.09 2.90 4.64
N ASN A 164 -8.59 1.99 5.47
CA ASN A 164 -10.00 1.99 5.85
C ASN A 164 -10.32 3.15 6.81
N HIS A 165 -11.46 3.79 6.63
CA HIS A 165 -11.94 4.89 7.49
C HIS A 165 -12.08 4.51 8.97
N LEU A 166 -12.28 3.22 9.30
CA LEU A 166 -12.36 2.74 10.68
C LEU A 166 -11.00 2.54 11.36
N SER A 167 -9.89 2.69 10.63
CA SER A 167 -8.54 2.46 11.17
C SER A 167 -8.24 3.35 12.38
N ALA A 168 -8.76 4.60 12.42
CA ALA A 168 -8.63 5.48 13.59
C ALA A 168 -9.25 4.90 14.86
N LEU A 169 -10.50 4.43 14.77
CA LEU A 169 -11.21 3.85 15.92
C LEU A 169 -10.57 2.54 16.36
N ARG A 170 -10.12 1.72 15.40
CA ARG A 170 -9.40 0.47 15.69
C ARG A 170 -8.10 0.74 16.43
N ALA A 171 -7.30 1.73 15.99
CA ALA A 171 -6.07 2.12 16.67
C ALA A 171 -6.30 2.51 18.12
N VAL A 172 -7.38 3.24 18.40
CA VAL A 172 -7.75 3.62 19.78
C VAL A 172 -8.16 2.40 20.61
N VAL A 173 -9.06 1.56 20.06
CA VAL A 173 -9.58 0.37 20.77
C VAL A 173 -8.46 -0.64 21.06
N ASN A 174 -7.52 -0.82 20.12
CA ASN A 174 -6.40 -1.73 20.28
C ASN A 174 -5.23 -1.14 21.08
N GLN A 175 -5.33 0.12 21.50
CA GLN A 175 -4.28 0.85 22.21
C GLN A 175 -2.96 0.96 21.41
N ASP A 176 -3.05 0.92 20.09
CA ASP A 176 -1.88 1.08 19.21
C ASP A 176 -1.40 2.53 19.15
N ILE A 177 -2.18 3.47 19.72
CA ILE A 177 -1.76 4.87 19.88
C ILE A 177 -0.99 4.98 21.19
N PRO A 178 0.34 5.11 21.17
CA PRO A 178 1.17 5.07 22.35
C PRO A 178 1.02 6.32 23.23
N PHE A 179 0.20 7.32 22.83
CA PHE A 179 0.12 8.61 23.49
C PHE A 179 -1.33 9.09 23.66
N PHE A 180 -1.92 8.82 24.80
CA PHE A 180 -3.09 9.56 25.25
C PHE A 180 -2.66 10.95 25.73
N THR A 181 -2.45 11.86 24.79
CA THR A 181 -2.26 13.28 25.09
C THR A 181 -3.62 13.98 25.03
N PRO A 182 -3.78 15.18 25.62
CA PRO A 182 -4.99 15.99 25.47
C PRO A 182 -5.38 16.24 23.99
N TYR A 183 -4.40 16.22 23.09
CA TYR A 183 -4.59 16.43 21.65
C TYR A 183 -5.00 15.16 20.89
N THR A 184 -4.81 13.98 21.47
CA THR A 184 -5.10 12.70 20.79
C THR A 184 -6.57 12.57 20.42
N PHE A 185 -7.46 13.07 21.28
CA PHE A 185 -8.91 13.04 21.03
C PHE A 185 -9.29 13.83 19.78
N ASP A 186 -8.78 15.04 19.62
CA ASP A 186 -9.08 15.89 18.47
C ASP A 186 -8.49 15.28 17.18
N ILE A 187 -7.27 14.73 17.25
CA ILE A 187 -6.64 14.03 16.12
C ILE A 187 -7.49 12.83 15.67
N VAL A 188 -7.95 12.00 16.62
CA VAL A 188 -8.78 10.83 16.29
C VAL A 188 -10.13 11.25 15.73
N LYS A 189 -10.73 12.33 16.25
CA LYS A 189 -11.97 12.90 15.68
C LYS A 189 -11.77 13.37 14.24
N HIS A 190 -10.74 14.15 13.96
CA HIS A 190 -10.41 14.59 12.60
C HIS A 190 -10.16 13.39 11.68
N TRP A 191 -9.35 12.43 12.12
CA TRP A 191 -9.13 11.22 11.35
C TRP A 191 -10.45 10.50 10.99
N HIS A 192 -11.34 10.34 11.98
CA HIS A 192 -12.59 9.62 11.76
C HIS A 192 -13.63 10.42 10.95
N HIS A 193 -13.75 11.73 11.18
CA HIS A 193 -14.78 12.56 10.55
C HIS A 193 -14.32 13.22 9.25
N ASP A 194 -13.07 13.66 9.20
CA ASP A 194 -12.54 14.40 8.04
C ASP A 194 -11.77 13.48 7.09
N HIS A 195 -11.65 12.20 7.44
CA HIS A 195 -10.93 11.18 6.66
C HIS A 195 -9.44 11.48 6.47
N VAL A 196 -8.87 12.33 7.31
CA VAL A 196 -7.46 12.73 7.25
C VAL A 196 -6.77 12.44 8.57
N MET A 197 -5.75 11.61 8.51
CA MET A 197 -4.83 11.38 9.62
C MET A 197 -3.61 12.28 9.46
N ASP A 198 -3.47 13.27 10.32
CA ASP A 198 -2.32 14.16 10.32
C ASP A 198 -1.85 14.43 11.76
N PHE A 199 -0.84 13.68 12.19
CA PHE A 199 -0.23 13.86 13.49
C PHE A 199 0.76 15.03 13.47
N PRO A 200 0.65 16.02 14.38
CA PRO A 200 1.55 17.17 14.44
C PRO A 200 2.96 16.80 14.92
N VAL A 201 3.19 15.54 15.34
CA VAL A 201 4.46 15.07 15.87
C VAL A 201 5.17 14.25 14.79
N ALA A 202 6.33 14.72 14.37
CA ALA A 202 7.16 14.03 13.38
C ALA A 202 7.54 12.62 13.86
N GLY A 203 7.44 11.64 12.94
CA GLY A 203 7.92 10.28 13.19
C GLY A 203 6.91 9.31 13.82
N ILE A 204 5.66 9.76 14.17
CA ILE A 204 4.62 8.85 14.65
C ILE A 204 3.98 8.13 13.47
N PHE A 205 3.49 8.87 12.49
CA PHE A 205 2.96 8.36 11.24
C PHE A 205 3.06 9.43 10.15
N SER A 206 3.15 9.00 8.90
CA SER A 206 3.02 9.91 7.75
C SER A 206 1.57 10.39 7.62
N PRO A 207 1.33 11.63 7.16
CA PRO A 207 -0.02 12.05 6.83
C PRO A 207 -0.70 11.05 5.92
N ALA A 208 -1.98 10.73 6.19
CA ALA A 208 -2.71 9.77 5.41
C ALA A 208 -4.19 10.12 5.28
N TRP A 209 -4.74 9.76 4.14
CA TRP A 209 -6.17 9.78 3.84
C TRP A 209 -6.76 8.39 4.04
N VAL A 210 -7.97 8.32 4.60
CA VAL A 210 -8.70 7.08 4.79
C VAL A 210 -10.02 7.11 4.03
N VAL A 211 -10.51 5.96 3.60
CA VAL A 211 -11.68 5.85 2.75
C VAL A 211 -12.65 4.77 3.23
N HIS A 212 -13.95 4.99 3.04
CA HIS A 212 -14.94 3.93 3.25
C HIS A 212 -14.80 2.87 2.13
N PRO A 213 -14.79 1.57 2.45
CA PRO A 213 -14.59 0.51 1.45
C PRO A 213 -15.54 0.61 0.23
N ARG A 214 -16.79 1.03 0.44
CA ARG A 214 -17.78 1.21 -0.65
C ARG A 214 -17.40 2.30 -1.66
N ASP A 215 -16.54 3.25 -1.28
CA ASP A 215 -16.18 4.40 -2.11
C ASP A 215 -14.91 4.13 -2.95
N VAL A 216 -14.19 3.03 -2.66
CA VAL A 216 -12.99 2.63 -3.41
C VAL A 216 -13.31 2.22 -4.86
N PRO A 217 -14.26 1.29 -5.13
CA PRO A 217 -14.60 0.94 -6.51
C PRO A 217 -15.05 2.14 -7.35
N PRO A 218 -16.00 3.00 -6.92
CA PRO A 218 -16.41 4.16 -7.71
C PRO A 218 -15.27 5.14 -8.02
N LEU A 219 -14.30 5.31 -7.09
CA LEU A 219 -13.13 6.15 -7.32
C LEU A 219 -12.32 5.63 -8.50
N MET A 220 -12.01 4.34 -8.52
CA MET A 220 -11.19 3.75 -9.57
C MET A 220 -11.97 3.61 -10.90
N GLU A 221 -13.25 3.30 -10.83
CA GLU A 221 -14.12 3.13 -12.02
C GLU A 221 -14.30 4.43 -12.79
N ARG A 222 -14.27 5.61 -12.14
CA ARG A 222 -14.28 6.91 -12.83
C ARG A 222 -13.11 7.09 -13.80
N HIS A 223 -11.98 6.38 -13.56
CA HIS A 223 -10.80 6.39 -14.43
C HIS A 223 -10.81 5.28 -15.48
N GLY A 224 -11.90 4.50 -15.59
CA GLY A 224 -12.07 3.47 -16.62
C GLY A 224 -11.75 2.05 -16.16
N PHE A 225 -11.31 1.85 -14.92
CA PHE A 225 -11.12 0.50 -14.38
C PHE A 225 -12.45 -0.26 -14.28
N ARG A 226 -12.39 -1.57 -14.50
CA ARG A 226 -13.43 -2.49 -14.06
C ARG A 226 -12.96 -3.11 -12.74
N THR A 227 -13.74 -2.94 -11.68
CA THR A 227 -13.47 -3.61 -10.41
C THR A 227 -13.50 -5.13 -10.56
N VAL A 228 -12.46 -5.80 -10.10
CA VAL A 228 -12.36 -7.26 -10.05
C VAL A 228 -12.61 -7.74 -8.63
N GLU A 229 -11.89 -7.19 -7.65
CA GLU A 229 -12.01 -7.55 -6.24
C GLU A 229 -11.68 -6.35 -5.33
N LEU A 230 -12.23 -6.39 -4.12
CA LEU A 230 -11.79 -5.59 -2.98
C LEU A 230 -11.49 -6.55 -1.83
N VAL A 231 -10.31 -6.43 -1.23
CA VAL A 231 -9.75 -7.42 -0.29
C VAL A 231 -9.32 -6.73 1.00
N SER A 232 -9.58 -7.34 2.14
CA SER A 232 -8.97 -6.97 3.42
C SER A 232 -7.54 -7.52 3.50
N SER A 233 -6.53 -6.66 3.52
CA SER A 233 -5.13 -7.10 3.57
C SER A 233 -4.73 -7.83 4.87
N GLN A 234 -5.56 -7.79 5.91
CA GLN A 234 -5.34 -8.49 7.18
C GLN A 234 -6.45 -9.48 7.55
N SER A 235 -7.50 -9.60 6.71
CA SER A 235 -8.67 -10.42 6.99
C SER A 235 -9.26 -10.10 8.39
N VAL A 236 -9.73 -11.08 9.14
CA VAL A 236 -10.25 -10.90 10.52
C VAL A 236 -9.17 -10.80 11.59
N ALA A 237 -7.90 -10.98 11.23
CA ALA A 237 -6.80 -11.13 12.19
C ALA A 237 -5.90 -9.88 12.31
N GLY A 238 -6.32 -8.74 11.75
CA GLY A 238 -5.54 -7.51 11.77
C GLY A 238 -5.11 -7.05 13.17
N ASP A 239 -5.95 -7.27 14.17
CA ASP A 239 -5.71 -6.83 15.55
C ASP A 239 -5.02 -7.88 16.44
N VAL A 240 -4.80 -9.08 15.92
CA VAL A 240 -4.26 -10.21 16.69
C VAL A 240 -2.98 -10.81 16.08
N GLN A 241 -2.27 -10.06 15.28
CA GLN A 241 -1.06 -10.52 14.57
C GLN A 241 0.02 -11.03 15.53
N GLY A 242 0.15 -10.44 16.72
CA GLY A 242 1.06 -10.95 17.77
C GLY A 242 0.75 -12.38 18.22
N HIS A 243 -0.53 -12.75 18.28
CA HIS A 243 -0.94 -14.13 18.59
C HIS A 243 -0.61 -15.09 17.43
N LEU A 244 -0.75 -14.64 16.17
CA LEU A 244 -0.36 -15.44 15.02
C LEU A 244 1.13 -15.75 15.01
N ALA A 245 1.98 -14.82 15.45
CA ALA A 245 3.41 -15.05 15.56
C ALA A 245 3.74 -16.22 16.51
N LEU A 246 2.99 -16.35 17.62
CA LEU A 246 3.13 -17.50 18.54
C LEU A 246 2.74 -18.83 17.90
N PHE A 247 1.76 -18.83 16.99
CA PHE A 247 1.40 -20.04 16.24
C PHE A 247 2.48 -20.42 15.23
N ALA A 248 3.09 -19.45 14.56
CA ALA A 248 4.19 -19.71 13.63
C ALA A 248 5.34 -20.46 14.31
N GLU A 249 5.66 -20.08 15.55
CA GLU A 249 6.72 -20.69 16.34
C GLU A 249 6.32 -22.07 16.92
N ARG A 250 5.12 -22.14 17.53
CA ARG A 250 4.72 -23.31 18.35
C ARG A 250 3.97 -24.38 17.57
N GLN A 251 3.23 -24.00 16.54
CA GLN A 251 2.37 -24.87 15.75
C GLN A 251 2.40 -24.46 14.27
N PRO A 252 3.52 -24.66 13.56
CA PRO A 252 3.71 -24.14 12.20
C PRO A 252 2.73 -24.71 11.17
N GLU A 253 2.19 -25.92 11.37
CA GLU A 253 1.17 -26.49 10.48
C GLU A 253 -0.17 -25.80 10.67
N LEU A 254 -0.60 -25.58 11.93
CA LEU A 254 -1.81 -24.83 12.24
C LEU A 254 -1.68 -23.39 11.73
N TYR A 255 -0.53 -22.75 11.92
CA TYR A 255 -0.28 -21.41 11.40
C TYR A 255 -0.49 -21.33 9.88
N ARG A 256 0.11 -22.25 9.11
CA ARG A 256 -0.07 -22.28 7.64
C ARG A 256 -1.53 -22.44 7.26
N TRP A 257 -2.22 -23.37 7.87
CA TRP A 257 -3.65 -23.57 7.64
C TRP A 257 -4.47 -22.32 7.96
N VAL A 258 -4.22 -21.66 9.10
CA VAL A 258 -4.89 -20.41 9.48
C VAL A 258 -4.64 -19.31 8.43
N ILE A 259 -3.40 -19.12 7.97
CA ILE A 259 -3.09 -18.14 6.93
C ILE A 259 -3.85 -18.44 5.64
N ASP A 260 -3.90 -19.70 5.21
CA ASP A 260 -4.64 -20.12 4.01
C ASP A 260 -6.15 -19.80 4.13
N GLU A 261 -6.75 -20.02 5.30
CA GLU A 261 -8.14 -19.67 5.56
C GLU A 261 -8.35 -18.13 5.59
N LEU A 262 -7.45 -17.39 6.21
CA LEU A 262 -7.49 -15.91 6.21
C LEU A 262 -7.40 -15.32 4.79
N VAL A 263 -6.60 -15.92 3.92
CA VAL A 263 -6.51 -15.55 2.49
C VAL A 263 -7.85 -15.80 1.79
N LYS A 264 -8.52 -16.93 2.04
CA LYS A 264 -9.81 -17.27 1.41
C LYS A 264 -10.93 -16.34 1.85
N LEU A 265 -10.91 -15.91 3.11
CA LEU A 265 -11.92 -15.03 3.70
C LEU A 265 -11.70 -13.55 3.39
N ALA A 266 -10.54 -13.17 2.85
CA ALA A 266 -10.13 -11.78 2.76
C ALA A 266 -11.03 -10.89 1.88
N ASN A 267 -11.77 -11.47 0.92
CA ASN A 267 -12.74 -10.74 0.09
C ASN A 267 -14.20 -10.86 0.57
N ASP A 268 -14.45 -11.44 1.75
CA ASP A 268 -15.79 -11.48 2.31
C ASP A 268 -16.27 -10.05 2.66
N PRO A 269 -17.43 -9.61 2.16
CA PRO A 269 -17.95 -8.26 2.40
C PRO A 269 -18.10 -7.91 3.88
N THR A 270 -18.33 -8.89 4.77
CA THR A 270 -18.45 -8.67 6.21
C THR A 270 -17.11 -8.38 6.87
N ILE A 271 -16.01 -8.81 6.26
CA ILE A 271 -14.64 -8.64 6.74
C ILE A 271 -14.01 -7.37 6.21
N ILE A 272 -14.27 -7.03 4.95
CA ILE A 272 -13.73 -5.83 4.28
C ILE A 272 -14.02 -4.57 5.10
N GLY A 273 -15.23 -4.45 5.66
CA GLY A 273 -15.63 -3.30 6.47
C GLY A 273 -14.76 -3.07 7.71
N SER A 274 -14.12 -4.11 8.24
CA SER A 274 -13.27 -4.04 9.44
C SER A 274 -11.76 -4.08 9.15
N ALA A 275 -11.34 -4.04 7.90
CA ALA A 275 -9.92 -4.04 7.53
C ALA A 275 -9.16 -2.81 8.04
N TRP A 276 -7.85 -2.93 8.25
CA TRP A 276 -6.93 -1.78 8.36
C TRP A 276 -6.58 -1.26 6.97
N HIS A 277 -6.04 -2.14 6.12
CA HIS A 277 -5.74 -1.87 4.73
C HIS A 277 -6.68 -2.64 3.81
N LEU A 278 -7.00 -2.01 2.70
CA LEU A 278 -7.78 -2.57 1.62
C LEU A 278 -6.86 -2.73 0.40
N LEU A 279 -6.95 -3.85 -0.28
CA LEU A 279 -6.34 -4.06 -1.58
C LEU A 279 -7.45 -4.07 -2.64
N TYR A 280 -7.47 -3.05 -3.47
CA TYR A 280 -8.31 -2.98 -4.66
C TYR A 280 -7.59 -3.66 -5.83
N ILE A 281 -8.32 -4.48 -6.56
CA ILE A 281 -7.87 -5.14 -7.79
C ILE A 281 -8.78 -4.68 -8.91
N GLY A 282 -8.23 -3.91 -9.84
CA GLY A 282 -8.92 -3.40 -11.01
C GLY A 282 -8.29 -3.91 -12.30
N ARG A 283 -9.10 -4.00 -13.36
CA ARG A 283 -8.65 -4.39 -14.71
C ARG A 283 -8.92 -3.25 -15.68
N LYS A 284 -7.94 -2.96 -16.52
CA LYS A 284 -8.17 -2.11 -17.71
C LYS A 284 -8.92 -2.95 -18.76
N PRO A 285 -10.06 -2.48 -19.29
CA PRO A 285 -10.84 -3.20 -20.29
C PRO A 285 -10.08 -3.56 -21.56
#